data_1370ed74b7c47296523634d93c162bf5
#
_entry.id   1370ed74b7c47296523634d93c162bf5
#
_cell.length_a   1.000
_cell.length_b   1.000
_cell.length_c   1.000
_cell.angle_alpha   90.00
_cell.angle_beta   90.00
_cell.angle_gamma   90.00
#
_symmetry.space_group_name_H-M   'P 1'
#
loop_
_entity.id
_entity.type
_entity.pdbx_description
1 polymer ?
#
loop_
_entity_poly.entity_id
_entity_poly.type
_entity_poly.pdbx_seq_one_letter_code
_entity_poly.pdbx_strand_id
1 'polypeptide(L)'
;TRRCFQVRERLLHAGGAQAWVEAQPLFLYPADWMAARQPRMEAEEALALAHFQGKATLLRRLSALKRADFSRLATEIRCPVLTICSADDLLVPAVCSSQLHAALPDSTLTVMPRGGHACNVTEPEGFNALLQNGLASLLHRHERLSKELP
;
A
#
# COMPACT_ATOMS: atom_id res chain seq x y z
N THR A 1 -7.88 -6.36 6.49
CA THR A 1 -7.16 -6.83 5.28
C THR A 1 -7.82 -8.02 4.60
N ARG A 2 -7.88 -9.20 5.24
CA ARG A 2 -8.54 -10.39 4.64
C ARG A 2 -10.01 -10.13 4.29
N ARG A 3 -10.72 -9.41 5.15
CA ARG A 3 -12.12 -9.01 4.91
C ARG A 3 -12.26 -8.14 3.66
N CYS A 4 -11.40 -7.15 3.48
CA CYS A 4 -11.41 -6.29 2.28
C CYS A 4 -11.23 -7.11 1.00
N PHE A 5 -10.28 -8.05 0.97
CA PHE A 5 -10.08 -8.93 -0.18
C PHE A 5 -11.27 -9.85 -0.46
N GLN A 6 -11.94 -10.36 0.59
CA GLN A 6 -13.16 -11.15 0.44
C GLN A 6 -14.32 -10.33 -0.15
N VAL A 7 -14.51 -9.09 0.33
CA VAL A 7 -15.55 -8.19 -0.19
C VAL A 7 -15.27 -7.85 -1.65
N ARG A 8 -14.04 -7.47 -1.99
CA ARG A 8 -13.63 -7.17 -3.36
C ARG A 8 -13.85 -8.36 -4.32
N GLU A 9 -13.55 -9.57 -3.87
CA GLU A 9 -13.82 -10.79 -4.65
C GLU A 9 -15.32 -11.00 -4.91
N ARG A 10 -16.17 -10.76 -3.89
CA ARG A 10 -17.63 -10.85 -4.03
C ARG A 10 -18.17 -9.80 -5.00
N LEU A 11 -17.70 -8.56 -4.92
CA LEU A 11 -18.05 -7.48 -5.86
C LEU A 11 -17.71 -7.86 -7.30
N LEU A 12 -16.53 -8.42 -7.52
CA LEU A 12 -16.09 -8.88 -8.83
C LEU A 12 -16.96 -10.06 -9.36
N HIS A 13 -17.43 -10.92 -8.48
CA HIS A 13 -18.34 -12.02 -8.87
C HIS A 13 -19.75 -11.53 -9.19
N ALA A 14 -20.30 -10.64 -8.38
CA ALA A 14 -21.70 -10.19 -8.45
C ALA A 14 -21.91 -9.11 -9.53
N GLY A 15 -21.02 -8.13 -9.65
CA GLY A 15 -21.17 -6.97 -10.53
C GLY A 15 -20.05 -6.80 -11.56
N GLY A 16 -19.12 -7.77 -11.66
CA GLY A 16 -18.07 -7.77 -12.68
C GLY A 16 -17.12 -6.60 -12.58
N ALA A 17 -16.70 -6.09 -13.76
CA ALA A 17 -15.77 -4.98 -13.87
C ALA A 17 -16.29 -3.70 -13.22
N GLN A 18 -17.56 -3.38 -13.46
CA GLN A 18 -18.18 -2.16 -12.97
C GLN A 18 -18.13 -2.08 -11.44
N ALA A 19 -18.70 -3.06 -10.73
CA ALA A 19 -18.72 -3.07 -9.27
C ALA A 19 -17.31 -3.13 -8.66
N TRP A 20 -16.36 -3.79 -9.34
CA TRP A 20 -14.95 -3.81 -8.91
C TRP A 20 -14.33 -2.43 -8.96
N VAL A 21 -14.51 -1.71 -10.08
CA VAL A 21 -13.89 -0.41 -10.33
C VAL A 21 -14.53 0.67 -9.45
N GLU A 22 -15.87 0.73 -9.39
CA GLU A 22 -16.61 1.69 -8.56
C GLU A 22 -16.26 1.58 -7.06
N ALA A 23 -16.02 0.37 -6.57
CA ALA A 23 -15.65 0.16 -5.18
C ALA A 23 -14.15 0.41 -4.89
N GLN A 24 -13.30 0.52 -5.90
CA GLN A 24 -11.85 0.67 -5.73
C GLN A 24 -11.46 1.88 -4.88
N PRO A 25 -12.00 3.08 -5.12
CA PRO A 25 -11.66 4.28 -4.35
C PRO A 25 -11.93 4.12 -2.84
N LEU A 26 -13.00 3.40 -2.47
CA LEU A 26 -13.37 3.17 -1.06
C LEU A 26 -12.30 2.42 -0.25
N PHE A 27 -11.45 1.63 -0.93
CA PHE A 27 -10.35 0.90 -0.31
C PHE A 27 -9.03 1.66 -0.33
N LEU A 28 -8.92 2.69 -1.18
CA LEU A 28 -7.67 3.40 -1.41
C LEU A 28 -7.60 4.76 -0.72
N TYR A 29 -8.70 5.50 -0.71
CA TYR A 29 -8.71 6.91 -0.37
C TYR A 29 -9.56 7.23 0.87
N PRO A 30 -9.19 8.25 1.66
CA PRO A 30 -10.04 8.79 2.71
C PRO A 30 -11.35 9.39 2.14
N ALA A 31 -12.42 9.31 2.92
CA ALA A 31 -13.75 9.73 2.47
C ALA A 31 -13.83 11.23 2.14
N ASP A 32 -13.20 12.08 2.95
CA ASP A 32 -13.13 13.53 2.73
C ASP A 32 -12.33 13.89 1.47
N TRP A 33 -11.26 13.15 1.21
CA TRP A 33 -10.43 13.33 0.01
C TRP A 33 -11.23 12.99 -1.26
N MET A 34 -12.00 11.90 -1.26
CA MET A 34 -12.88 11.51 -2.37
C MET A 34 -14.00 12.53 -2.59
N ALA A 35 -14.67 12.95 -1.52
CA ALA A 35 -15.76 13.92 -1.58
C ALA A 35 -15.34 15.24 -2.24
N ALA A 36 -14.10 15.68 -1.97
CA ALA A 36 -13.54 16.90 -2.56
C ALA A 36 -13.07 16.75 -4.02
N ARG A 37 -13.09 15.52 -4.59
CA ARG A 37 -12.47 15.22 -5.90
C ARG A 37 -13.34 14.33 -6.78
N GLN A 38 -14.64 14.47 -6.72
CA GLN A 38 -15.60 13.67 -7.47
C GLN A 38 -15.28 13.58 -8.99
N PRO A 39 -14.95 14.68 -9.70
CA PRO A 39 -14.61 14.58 -11.14
C PRO A 39 -13.36 13.72 -11.40
N ARG A 40 -12.41 13.69 -10.46
CA ARG A 40 -11.24 12.84 -10.56
C ARG A 40 -11.61 11.36 -10.37
N MET A 41 -12.52 11.05 -9.42
CA MET A 41 -13.00 9.68 -9.21
C MET A 41 -13.65 9.14 -10.48
N GLU A 42 -14.52 9.92 -11.11
CA GLU A 42 -15.19 9.56 -12.36
C GLU A 42 -14.20 9.31 -13.51
N ALA A 43 -13.17 10.15 -13.62
CA ALA A 43 -12.13 9.98 -14.64
C ALA A 43 -11.27 8.72 -14.39
N GLU A 44 -10.90 8.45 -13.13
CA GLU A 44 -10.14 7.25 -12.75
C GLU A 44 -10.97 5.97 -13.00
N GLU A 45 -12.26 5.99 -12.70
CA GLU A 45 -13.19 4.89 -12.97
C GLU A 45 -13.31 4.60 -14.46
N ALA A 46 -13.53 5.62 -15.29
CA ALA A 46 -13.61 5.48 -16.74
C ALA A 46 -12.33 4.87 -17.31
N LEU A 47 -11.16 5.36 -16.87
CA LEU A 47 -9.86 4.83 -17.27
C LEU A 47 -9.65 3.38 -16.83
N ALA A 48 -10.02 3.05 -15.59
CA ALA A 48 -9.89 1.71 -15.04
C ALA A 48 -10.80 0.70 -15.73
N LEU A 49 -12.00 1.11 -16.14
CA LEU A 49 -12.91 0.29 -16.95
C LEU A 49 -12.36 0.04 -18.35
N ALA A 50 -11.84 1.07 -19.01
CA ALA A 50 -11.25 0.96 -20.34
C ALA A 50 -10.02 0.02 -20.37
N HIS A 51 -9.27 -0.06 -19.25
CA HIS A 51 -8.08 -0.89 -19.09
C HIS A 51 -8.29 -2.08 -18.15
N PHE A 52 -9.52 -2.56 -18.02
CA PHE A 52 -9.84 -3.64 -17.11
C PHE A 52 -9.06 -4.93 -17.43
N GLN A 53 -8.28 -5.40 -16.44
CA GLN A 53 -7.34 -6.51 -16.62
C GLN A 53 -7.98 -7.89 -16.76
N GLY A 54 -9.30 -7.98 -16.71
CA GLY A 54 -10.07 -9.21 -16.79
C GLY A 54 -10.27 -9.90 -15.42
N LYS A 55 -11.48 -10.45 -15.25
CA LYS A 55 -11.93 -11.11 -14.02
C LYS A 55 -10.98 -12.22 -13.55
N ALA A 56 -10.55 -13.08 -14.47
CA ALA A 56 -9.67 -14.20 -14.15
C ALA A 56 -8.31 -13.74 -13.57
N THR A 57 -7.73 -12.67 -14.13
CA THR A 57 -6.48 -12.10 -13.65
C THR A 57 -6.64 -11.54 -12.23
N LEU A 58 -7.70 -10.77 -11.98
CA LEU A 58 -7.95 -10.20 -10.67
C LEU A 58 -8.23 -11.26 -9.61
N LEU A 59 -8.96 -12.31 -9.93
CA LEU A 59 -9.19 -13.44 -9.02
C LEU A 59 -7.89 -14.16 -8.66
N ARG A 60 -6.99 -14.38 -9.63
CA ARG A 60 -5.66 -14.95 -9.34
C ARG A 60 -4.85 -14.06 -8.40
N ARG A 61 -4.84 -12.73 -8.64
CA ARG A 61 -4.15 -11.76 -7.77
C ARG A 61 -4.71 -11.74 -6.36
N LEU A 62 -6.04 -11.69 -6.21
CA LEU A 62 -6.71 -11.76 -4.90
C LEU A 62 -6.40 -13.06 -4.17
N SER A 63 -6.41 -14.19 -4.89
CA SER A 63 -6.06 -15.49 -4.32
C SER A 63 -4.62 -15.52 -3.82
N ALA A 64 -3.67 -14.94 -4.57
CA ALA A 64 -2.28 -14.82 -4.14
C ALA A 64 -2.15 -13.96 -2.87
N LEU A 65 -2.77 -12.77 -2.85
CA LEU A 65 -2.77 -11.87 -1.69
C LEU A 65 -3.37 -12.52 -0.43
N LYS A 66 -4.47 -13.27 -0.57
CA LYS A 66 -5.10 -13.95 0.56
C LYS A 66 -4.25 -15.08 1.17
N ARG A 67 -3.35 -15.68 0.38
CA ARG A 67 -2.45 -16.75 0.81
C ARG A 67 -1.05 -16.26 1.17
N ALA A 68 -0.71 -15.00 0.81
CA ALA A 68 0.60 -14.45 1.07
C ALA A 68 0.89 -14.40 2.59
N ASP A 69 2.00 -14.97 2.97
CA ASP A 69 2.61 -14.86 4.29
C ASP A 69 4.11 -14.64 4.08
N PHE A 70 4.56 -13.45 4.41
CA PHE A 70 5.95 -13.04 4.27
C PHE A 70 6.71 -13.06 5.59
N SER A 71 6.11 -13.51 6.68
CA SER A 71 6.69 -13.46 8.02
C SER A 71 8.07 -14.11 8.08
N ARG A 72 8.22 -15.28 7.46
CA ARG A 72 9.51 -15.97 7.39
C ARG A 72 10.50 -15.24 6.48
N LEU A 73 10.06 -14.84 5.29
CA LEU A 73 10.93 -14.17 4.32
C LEU A 73 11.44 -12.82 4.81
N ALA A 74 10.65 -12.11 5.60
CA ALA A 74 11.05 -10.82 6.18
C ALA A 74 12.32 -10.96 7.02
N THR A 75 12.50 -12.05 7.76
CA THR A 75 13.69 -12.28 8.59
C THR A 75 14.96 -12.56 7.77
N GLU A 76 14.82 -12.87 6.49
CA GLU A 76 15.93 -13.18 5.58
C GLU A 76 16.40 -11.94 4.79
N ILE A 77 15.67 -10.82 4.84
CA ILE A 77 16.02 -9.57 4.16
C ILE A 77 17.22 -8.94 4.86
N ARG A 78 18.30 -8.71 4.11
CA ARG A 78 19.57 -8.18 4.64
C ARG A 78 19.80 -6.70 4.31
N CYS A 79 19.09 -6.16 3.33
CA CYS A 79 19.18 -4.74 3.02
C CYS A 79 18.35 -3.91 4.01
N PRO A 80 18.72 -2.67 4.27
CA PRO A 80 17.91 -1.74 5.02
C PRO A 80 16.53 -1.51 4.35
N VAL A 81 15.47 -1.44 5.15
CA VAL A 81 14.10 -1.27 4.67
C VAL A 81 13.47 -0.03 5.28
N LEU A 82 12.94 0.85 4.45
CA LEU A 82 12.07 1.94 4.87
C LEU A 82 10.61 1.54 4.61
N THR A 83 9.80 1.51 5.65
CA THR A 83 8.37 1.28 5.59
C THR A 83 7.62 2.57 5.89
N ILE A 84 6.75 3.01 4.97
CA ILE A 84 5.86 4.15 5.17
C ILE A 84 4.42 3.63 5.01
N CYS A 85 3.57 3.91 5.98
CA CYS A 85 2.15 3.56 5.94
C CYS A 85 1.29 4.68 6.52
N SER A 86 -0.02 4.57 6.38
CA SER A 86 -0.98 5.51 6.95
C SER A 86 -1.77 4.88 8.10
N ALA A 87 -2.07 5.65 9.13
CA ALA A 87 -2.82 5.19 10.30
C ALA A 87 -4.28 4.84 9.96
N ASP A 88 -4.85 5.47 8.94
CA ASP A 88 -6.22 5.31 8.48
C ASP A 88 -6.35 4.36 7.25
N ASP A 89 -5.33 3.59 6.94
CA ASP A 89 -5.38 2.60 5.85
C ASP A 89 -6.38 1.48 6.15
N LEU A 90 -7.49 1.47 5.43
CA LEU A 90 -8.54 0.45 5.53
C LEU A 90 -8.11 -0.88 4.92
N LEU A 91 -7.34 -0.85 3.83
CA LEU A 91 -6.98 -2.03 3.05
C LEU A 91 -5.85 -2.83 3.72
N VAL A 92 -4.79 -2.14 4.14
CA VAL A 92 -3.64 -2.73 4.85
C VAL A 92 -3.37 -1.92 6.12
N PRO A 93 -4.06 -2.21 7.23
CA PRO A 93 -3.92 -1.45 8.47
C PRO A 93 -2.48 -1.33 8.94
N ALA A 94 -2.13 -0.20 9.56
CA ALA A 94 -0.77 0.12 10.02
C ALA A 94 -0.14 -0.96 10.91
N VAL A 95 -0.95 -1.77 11.59
CA VAL A 95 -0.47 -2.93 12.37
C VAL A 95 0.28 -3.94 11.49
N CYS A 96 -0.10 -4.08 10.21
CA CYS A 96 0.62 -4.96 9.27
C CYS A 96 2.04 -4.45 9.02
N SER A 97 2.21 -3.14 8.86
CA SER A 97 3.52 -2.49 8.72
C SER A 97 4.35 -2.58 10.00
N SER A 98 3.71 -2.45 11.17
CA SER A 98 4.38 -2.65 12.47
C SER A 98 4.87 -4.09 12.65
N GLN A 99 4.07 -5.08 12.26
CA GLN A 99 4.48 -6.50 12.29
C GLN A 99 5.62 -6.78 11.32
N LEU A 100 5.59 -6.20 10.12
CA LEU A 100 6.68 -6.32 9.16
C LEU A 100 7.96 -5.69 9.70
N HIS A 101 7.87 -4.47 10.24
CA HIS A 101 9.00 -3.78 10.87
C HIS A 101 9.63 -4.60 12.00
N ALA A 102 8.81 -5.20 12.86
CA ALA A 102 9.30 -6.06 13.95
C ALA A 102 9.99 -7.35 13.47
N ALA A 103 9.66 -7.84 12.27
CA ALA A 103 10.26 -9.05 11.69
C ALA A 103 11.52 -8.77 10.87
N LEU A 104 11.70 -7.55 10.38
CA LEU A 104 12.85 -7.15 9.56
C LEU A 104 14.08 -6.89 10.43
N PRO A 105 15.28 -7.42 10.08
CA PRO A 105 16.52 -7.20 10.84
C PRO A 105 16.98 -5.74 10.90
N ASP A 106 16.83 -5.01 9.79
CA ASP A 106 17.15 -3.58 9.69
C ASP A 106 16.03 -2.84 8.97
N SER A 107 15.21 -2.14 9.75
CA SER A 107 14.10 -1.38 9.15
C SER A 107 13.80 -0.11 9.94
N THR A 108 13.18 0.83 9.24
CA THR A 108 12.60 2.06 9.79
C THR A 108 11.13 2.09 9.43
N LEU A 109 10.26 2.36 10.39
CA LEU A 109 8.83 2.51 10.19
C LEU A 109 8.43 3.97 10.43
N THR A 110 7.71 4.54 9.46
CA THR A 110 7.06 5.84 9.60
C THR A 110 5.56 5.69 9.34
N VAL A 111 4.75 6.16 10.28
CA VAL A 111 3.28 6.12 10.18
C VAL A 111 2.76 7.54 9.95
N MET A 112 2.20 7.79 8.79
CA MET A 112 1.49 9.03 8.48
C MET A 112 0.16 9.06 9.24
N PRO A 113 -0.29 10.23 9.76
CA PRO A 113 -1.52 10.30 10.55
C PRO A 113 -2.78 10.03 9.72
N ARG A 114 -2.71 10.28 8.40
CA ARG A 114 -3.81 10.13 7.45
C ARG A 114 -3.28 9.89 6.02
N GLY A 115 -4.18 9.56 5.10
CA GLY A 115 -3.89 9.42 3.67
C GLY A 115 -4.46 8.14 3.04
N GLY A 116 -4.99 7.24 3.83
CA GLY A 116 -5.53 5.95 3.37
C GLY A 116 -4.44 5.02 2.82
N HIS A 117 -4.86 4.06 2.01
CA HIS A 117 -3.94 3.11 1.37
C HIS A 117 -3.01 3.76 0.34
N ALA A 118 -3.52 4.78 -0.35
CA ALA A 118 -2.78 5.52 -1.36
C ALA A 118 -2.25 6.86 -0.80
N CYS A 119 -1.66 6.86 0.38
CA CYS A 119 -1.17 8.06 1.06
C CYS A 119 -0.12 8.84 0.23
N ASN A 120 0.59 8.18 -0.68
CA ASN A 120 1.48 8.83 -1.65
C ASN A 120 0.73 9.67 -2.71
N VAL A 121 -0.57 9.40 -2.92
CA VAL A 121 -1.45 10.14 -3.86
C VAL A 121 -2.24 11.21 -3.12
N THR A 122 -2.70 10.91 -1.91
CA THR A 122 -3.58 11.78 -1.14
C THR A 122 -2.83 12.84 -0.36
N GLU A 123 -1.61 12.55 0.09
CA GLU A 123 -0.71 13.40 0.87
C GLU A 123 0.71 13.43 0.26
N PRO A 124 0.86 13.80 -1.04
CA PRO A 124 2.11 13.60 -1.79
C PRO A 124 3.30 14.38 -1.21
N GLU A 125 3.07 15.58 -0.71
CA GLU A 125 4.14 16.42 -0.14
C GLU A 125 4.71 15.77 1.14
N GLY A 126 3.82 15.37 2.05
CA GLY A 126 4.21 14.69 3.29
C GLY A 126 4.89 13.34 3.01
N PHE A 127 4.32 12.54 2.11
CA PHE A 127 4.91 11.25 1.72
C PHE A 127 6.30 11.42 1.11
N ASN A 128 6.46 12.35 0.16
CA ASN A 128 7.75 12.59 -0.50
C ASN A 128 8.82 13.10 0.46
N ALA A 129 8.46 13.98 1.41
CA ALA A 129 9.38 14.45 2.44
C ALA A 129 9.87 13.30 3.34
N LEU A 130 8.96 12.43 3.78
CA LEU A 130 9.30 11.23 4.57
C LEU A 130 10.17 10.25 3.79
N LEU A 131 9.86 10.02 2.52
CA LEU A 131 10.64 9.16 1.64
C LEU A 131 12.06 9.69 1.45
N GLN A 132 12.23 10.97 1.13
CA GLN A 132 13.53 11.61 0.94
C GLN A 132 14.38 11.56 2.21
N ASN A 133 13.81 11.93 3.36
CA ASN A 133 14.51 11.90 4.64
C ASN A 133 14.90 10.47 5.05
N GLY A 134 14.01 9.50 4.83
CA GLY A 134 14.28 8.10 5.11
C GLY A 134 15.41 7.54 4.23
N LEU A 135 15.37 7.82 2.93
CA LEU A 135 16.43 7.41 1.99
C LEU A 135 17.79 8.05 2.34
N ALA A 136 17.82 9.35 2.64
CA ALA A 136 19.05 10.03 3.07
C ALA A 136 19.64 9.38 4.33
N SER A 137 18.82 9.05 5.32
CA SER A 137 19.25 8.35 6.54
C SER A 137 19.81 6.95 6.25
N LEU A 138 19.19 6.20 5.34
CA LEU A 138 19.65 4.87 4.93
C LEU A 138 21.00 4.95 4.22
N LEU A 139 21.19 5.89 3.29
CA LEU A 139 22.45 6.10 2.57
C LEU A 139 23.59 6.48 3.51
N HIS A 140 23.36 7.39 4.44
CA HIS A 140 24.36 7.80 5.44
C HIS A 140 24.79 6.65 6.35
N ARG A 141 23.88 5.77 6.73
CA ARG A 141 24.23 4.57 7.52
C ARG A 141 25.05 3.59 6.69
N HIS A 142 24.70 3.39 5.43
CA HIS A 142 25.45 2.51 4.54
C HIS A 142 26.89 3.00 4.31
N GLU A 143 27.09 4.29 4.06
CA GLU A 143 28.40 4.90 3.88
C GLU A 143 29.30 4.78 5.13
N ARG A 144 28.73 4.90 6.33
CA ARG A 144 29.49 4.71 7.58
C ARG A 144 29.94 3.26 7.73
N LEU A 145 29.03 2.30 7.54
CA LEU A 145 29.35 0.88 7.65
C LEU A 145 30.40 0.45 6.61
N SER A 146 30.37 1.00 5.40
CA SER A 146 31.36 0.72 4.36
C SER A 146 32.76 1.29 4.67
N LYS A 147 32.86 2.31 5.52
CA LYS A 147 34.14 2.90 5.96
C LYS A 147 34.72 2.21 7.19
N GLU A 148 33.92 1.45 7.93
CA GLU A 148 34.34 0.74 9.14
C GLU A 148 34.72 -0.73 8.85
N LEU A 149 34.52 -1.20 7.60
CA LEU A 149 35.02 -2.49 7.16
C LEU A 149 36.51 -2.38 6.79
N PRO A 150 37.40 -3.21 7.39
CA PRO A 150 38.84 -3.19 7.17
C PRO A 150 39.25 -3.56 5.75
#